data_25d5dcba6981a11350fd4bcc497114ac
#
_entry.id   25d5dcba6981a11350fd4bcc497114ac
#
_cell.length_a   1.000
_cell.length_b   1.000
_cell.length_c   1.000
_cell.angle_alpha   90.00
_cell.angle_beta   90.00
_cell.angle_gamma   90.00
#
_symmetry.space_group_name_H-M   'P 1'
#
loop_
_entity.id
_entity.type
_entity.pdbx_description
1 polymer ?
#
loop_
_entity_poly.entity_id
_entity_poly.type
_entity_poly.pdbx_seq_one_letter_code
_entity_poly.pdbx_strand_id
1 'polypeptide(L)'
;TPERIRGIYCTLPRTDRTEEENRCHCDGHAFSLGVVGYIDDVQPDGGAFSVWPGSHQLFYPTFTQRYMRELTSEYESLRQRLNQQPPVDCFGSAGDIVFWHHRLGHMAGHNHSQRIRQAVLYDFLHQSVKATAEDTPHEEMWTDWSDELRQIED
;
A
#
# COMPACT_ATOMS: atom_id res chain seq x y z
N THR A 1 16.30 9.05 5.85
CA THR A 1 16.61 8.79 4.42
C THR A 1 15.89 7.51 4.01
N PRO A 2 15.19 7.46 2.85
CA PRO A 2 14.57 6.23 2.39
C PRO A 2 15.66 5.17 2.14
N GLU A 3 15.38 3.94 2.54
CA GLU A 3 16.30 2.82 2.33
C GLU A 3 16.30 2.36 0.87
N ARG A 4 15.13 2.44 0.23
CA ARG A 4 14.95 1.98 -1.14
C ARG A 4 14.12 2.98 -1.93
N ILE A 5 14.66 3.43 -3.06
CA ILE A 5 13.92 4.15 -4.08
C ILE A 5 13.46 3.10 -5.09
N ARG A 6 12.14 2.88 -5.21
CA ARG A 6 11.59 1.92 -6.16
C ARG A 6 11.64 2.45 -7.60
N GLY A 7 11.57 3.76 -7.78
CA GLY A 7 11.59 4.44 -9.07
C GLY A 7 10.35 5.29 -9.34
N ILE A 8 10.19 5.69 -10.60
CA ILE A 8 9.01 6.40 -11.09
C ILE A 8 8.05 5.38 -11.68
N TYR A 9 6.83 5.38 -11.18
CA TYR A 9 5.75 4.50 -11.62
C TYR A 9 4.76 5.29 -12.47
N CYS A 10 4.55 4.82 -13.69
CA CYS A 10 3.62 5.43 -14.64
C CYS A 10 2.35 4.58 -14.73
N THR A 11 1.19 5.19 -14.51
CA THR A 11 -0.11 4.58 -14.79
C THR A 11 -0.67 5.19 -16.07
N LEU A 12 -0.74 4.37 -17.11
CA LEU A 12 -1.17 4.80 -18.43
C LEU A 12 -2.70 5.01 -18.47
N PRO A 13 -3.18 5.97 -19.28
CA PRO A 13 -4.60 6.11 -19.56
C PRO A 13 -5.22 4.83 -20.13
N ARG A 14 -6.45 4.55 -19.70
CA ARG A 14 -7.27 3.45 -20.23
C ARG A 14 -8.53 4.01 -20.85
N THR A 15 -8.84 3.55 -22.04
CA THR A 15 -10.06 3.93 -22.77
C THR A 15 -11.23 3.02 -22.46
N ASP A 16 -10.96 1.78 -22.06
CA ASP A 16 -11.94 0.76 -21.78
C ASP A 16 -12.18 0.66 -20.27
N ARG A 17 -13.45 0.73 -19.88
CA ARG A 17 -13.94 0.60 -18.49
C ARG A 17 -14.66 -0.73 -18.23
N THR A 18 -14.78 -1.60 -19.23
CA THR A 18 -15.72 -2.74 -19.19
C THR A 18 -15.23 -3.93 -18.38
N GLU A 19 -13.94 -4.02 -18.09
CA GLU A 19 -13.35 -5.15 -17.34
C GLU A 19 -12.33 -4.69 -16.31
N GLU A 20 -12.73 -3.75 -15.45
CA GLU A 20 -11.85 -3.26 -14.40
C GLU A 20 -11.98 -4.07 -13.13
N GLU A 21 -10.99 -4.88 -12.87
CA GLU A 21 -10.86 -5.61 -11.63
C GLU A 21 -10.00 -4.85 -10.63
N ASN A 22 -10.49 -4.74 -9.41
CA ASN A 22 -9.65 -4.33 -8.29
C ASN A 22 -8.56 -5.37 -8.04
N ARG A 23 -7.36 -4.89 -7.72
CA ARG A 23 -6.18 -5.73 -7.48
C ARG A 23 -5.56 -5.42 -6.13
N CYS A 24 -6.39 -5.47 -5.07
CA CYS A 24 -5.93 -5.32 -3.71
C CYS A 24 -4.76 -6.26 -3.43
N HIS A 25 -3.68 -5.73 -2.89
CA HIS A 25 -2.55 -6.53 -2.44
C HIS A 25 -1.77 -5.78 -1.35
N CYS A 26 -1.02 -6.53 -0.55
CA CYS A 26 0.12 -6.02 0.19
C CYS A 26 1.38 -6.35 -0.60
N ASP A 27 2.42 -5.54 -0.51
CA ASP A 27 3.69 -5.84 -1.15
C ASP A 27 4.36 -7.10 -0.57
N GLY A 28 5.13 -7.79 -1.39
CA GLY A 28 5.78 -9.06 -1.00
C GLY A 28 7.15 -8.91 -0.37
N HIS A 29 7.78 -7.74 -0.48
CA HIS A 29 9.11 -7.48 0.08
C HIS A 29 9.01 -6.76 1.42
N ALA A 30 10.08 -6.86 2.21
CA ALA A 30 10.13 -6.26 3.54
C ALA A 30 10.32 -4.74 3.48
N PHE A 31 9.43 -4.00 4.13
CA PHE A 31 9.55 -2.58 4.46
C PHE A 31 8.60 -2.26 5.62
N SER A 32 8.76 -1.10 6.25
CA SER A 32 7.88 -0.67 7.34
C SER A 32 6.84 0.33 6.86
N LEU A 33 7.30 1.34 6.13
CA LEU A 33 6.48 2.44 5.64
C LEU A 33 6.77 2.67 4.17
N GLY A 34 5.76 2.60 3.33
CA GLY A 34 5.84 2.99 1.93
C GLY A 34 5.44 4.44 1.72
N VAL A 35 5.94 5.04 0.65
CA VAL A 35 5.65 6.41 0.27
C VAL A 35 5.39 6.51 -1.23
N VAL A 36 4.24 7.06 -1.60
CA VAL A 36 3.94 7.54 -2.95
C VAL A 36 4.02 9.06 -2.94
N GLY A 37 4.84 9.64 -3.79
CA GLY A 37 4.88 11.08 -4.03
C GLY A 37 4.45 11.39 -5.46
N TYR A 38 3.48 12.27 -5.63
CA TYR A 38 2.99 12.65 -6.95
C TYR A 38 3.92 13.66 -7.63
N ILE A 39 4.30 13.38 -8.87
CA ILE A 39 5.12 14.29 -9.70
C ILE A 39 4.21 15.35 -10.36
N ASP A 40 3.01 14.94 -10.73
CA ASP A 40 1.98 15.79 -11.34
C ASP A 40 0.69 15.75 -10.52
N ASP A 41 -0.22 16.71 -10.76
CA ASP A 41 -1.56 16.67 -10.18
C ASP A 41 -2.29 15.39 -10.59
N VAL A 42 -2.86 14.71 -9.62
CA VAL A 42 -3.67 13.49 -9.81
C VAL A 42 -5.12 13.81 -9.44
N GLN A 43 -5.97 13.88 -10.42
CA GLN A 43 -7.40 14.13 -10.25
C GLN A 43 -8.16 12.83 -9.97
N PRO A 44 -9.42 12.89 -9.51
CA PRO A 44 -10.30 11.73 -9.48
C PRO A 44 -10.29 11.00 -10.83
N ASP A 45 -10.36 9.69 -10.84
CA ASP A 45 -10.21 8.82 -12.01
C ASP A 45 -8.86 8.94 -12.75
N GLY A 46 -7.87 9.60 -12.14
CA GLY A 46 -6.56 9.85 -12.75
C GLY A 46 -5.48 8.80 -12.44
N GLY A 47 -5.85 7.62 -11.97
CA GLY A 47 -4.91 6.56 -11.62
C GLY A 47 -4.18 6.80 -10.30
N ALA A 48 -4.86 7.36 -9.31
CA ALA A 48 -4.33 7.62 -7.99
C ALA A 48 -3.83 6.34 -7.30
N PHE A 49 -3.05 6.49 -6.25
CA PHE A 49 -2.80 5.39 -5.32
C PHE A 49 -4.11 5.07 -4.59
N SER A 50 -4.60 3.86 -4.74
CA SER A 50 -5.89 3.44 -4.20
C SER A 50 -5.68 2.48 -3.05
N VAL A 51 -6.44 2.66 -1.96
CA VAL A 51 -6.28 1.91 -0.70
C VAL A 51 -7.61 1.36 -0.22
N TRP A 52 -7.55 0.32 0.59
CA TRP A 52 -8.68 -0.18 1.40
C TRP A 52 -8.43 0.24 2.85
N PRO A 53 -9.07 1.33 3.34
CA PRO A 53 -8.89 1.81 4.70
C PRO A 53 -9.18 0.72 5.73
N GLY A 54 -8.36 0.64 6.79
CA GLY A 54 -8.48 -0.41 7.82
C GLY A 54 -7.96 -1.80 7.42
N SER A 55 -7.67 -2.05 6.13
CA SER A 55 -7.25 -3.37 5.66
C SER A 55 -5.93 -3.87 6.26
N HIS A 56 -5.07 -2.98 6.75
CA HIS A 56 -3.84 -3.35 7.44
C HIS A 56 -4.11 -4.18 8.70
N GLN A 57 -5.17 -3.86 9.44
CA GLN A 57 -5.61 -4.64 10.61
C GLN A 57 -6.12 -6.02 10.19
N LEU A 58 -6.86 -6.10 9.08
CA LEU A 58 -7.38 -7.35 8.56
C LEU A 58 -6.27 -8.26 8.00
N PHE A 59 -5.28 -7.68 7.33
CA PHE A 59 -4.15 -8.45 6.80
C PHE A 59 -3.14 -8.84 7.87
N TYR A 60 -3.05 -8.10 8.99
CA TYR A 60 -2.06 -8.37 10.02
C TYR A 60 -2.02 -9.84 10.48
N PRO A 61 -3.13 -10.46 10.86
CA PRO A 61 -3.13 -11.85 11.31
C PRO A 61 -2.90 -12.89 10.21
N THR A 62 -2.93 -12.49 8.93
CA THR A 62 -2.69 -13.42 7.81
C THR A 62 -1.22 -13.57 7.44
N PHE A 63 -0.34 -12.76 8.03
CA PHE A 63 1.09 -12.84 7.82
C PHE A 63 1.71 -13.82 8.82
N THR A 64 2.50 -14.76 8.34
CA THR A 64 3.29 -15.70 9.16
C THR A 64 4.67 -15.15 9.49
N GLN A 65 5.12 -14.16 8.73
CA GLN A 65 6.38 -13.45 8.92
C GLN A 65 6.16 -11.96 9.19
N ARG A 66 7.05 -11.35 9.98
CA ARG A 66 6.88 -9.96 10.47
C ARG A 66 6.75 -8.93 9.37
N TYR A 67 7.59 -8.99 8.34
CA TYR A 67 7.60 -8.02 7.25
C TYR A 67 7.52 -8.63 5.85
N MET A 68 7.51 -9.95 5.74
CA MET A 68 7.40 -10.63 4.46
C MET A 68 5.99 -11.21 4.28
N ARG A 69 5.41 -10.96 3.11
CA ARG A 69 4.11 -11.53 2.77
C ARG A 69 4.26 -12.94 2.22
N GLU A 70 3.52 -13.86 2.77
CA GLU A 70 3.28 -15.17 2.17
C GLU A 70 1.87 -15.24 1.56
N LEU A 71 1.72 -16.02 0.49
CA LEU A 71 0.43 -16.22 -0.18
C LEU A 71 -0.31 -17.38 0.50
N THR A 72 -0.71 -17.18 1.76
CA THR A 72 -1.52 -18.15 2.50
C THR A 72 -2.96 -18.17 1.98
N SER A 73 -3.72 -19.23 2.29
CA SER A 73 -5.15 -19.32 1.94
C SER A 73 -5.98 -18.21 2.58
N GLU A 74 -5.61 -17.82 3.81
CA GLU A 74 -6.26 -16.74 4.57
C GLU A 74 -6.02 -15.38 3.90
N TYR A 75 -4.77 -15.10 3.53
CA TYR A 75 -4.41 -13.89 2.79
C TYR A 75 -5.18 -13.80 1.46
N GLU A 76 -5.18 -14.86 0.66
CA GLU A 76 -5.86 -14.87 -0.65
C GLU A 76 -7.38 -14.73 -0.51
N SER A 77 -7.99 -15.37 0.47
CA SER A 77 -9.43 -15.26 0.74
C SER A 77 -9.81 -13.83 1.15
N LEU A 78 -9.00 -13.18 1.99
CA LEU A 78 -9.19 -11.78 2.37
C LEU A 78 -9.02 -10.84 1.18
N ARG A 79 -7.95 -11.03 0.40
CA ARG A 79 -7.68 -10.25 -0.80
C ARG A 79 -8.85 -10.29 -1.79
N GLN A 80 -9.39 -11.49 -2.05
CA GLN A 80 -10.55 -11.68 -2.93
C GLN A 80 -11.78 -10.95 -2.40
N ARG A 81 -12.03 -11.01 -1.09
CA ARG A 81 -13.14 -10.29 -0.45
C ARG A 81 -13.01 -8.78 -0.57
N LEU A 82 -11.80 -8.24 -0.36
CA LEU A 82 -11.54 -6.81 -0.49
C LEU A 82 -11.67 -6.34 -1.93
N ASN A 83 -11.29 -7.14 -2.92
CA ASN A 83 -11.48 -6.82 -4.34
C ASN A 83 -12.95 -6.60 -4.74
N GLN A 84 -13.92 -7.14 -3.97
CA GLN A 84 -15.35 -6.90 -4.19
C GLN A 84 -15.82 -5.54 -3.61
N GLN A 85 -14.98 -4.85 -2.88
CA GLN A 85 -15.26 -3.55 -2.28
C GLN A 85 -14.55 -2.44 -3.05
N PRO A 86 -15.18 -1.27 -3.22
CA PRO A 86 -14.50 -0.16 -3.86
C PRO A 86 -13.34 0.32 -2.98
N PRO A 87 -12.15 0.57 -3.57
CA PRO A 87 -11.08 1.24 -2.86
C PRO A 87 -11.36 2.74 -2.71
N VAL A 88 -10.56 3.39 -1.89
CA VAL A 88 -10.52 4.86 -1.77
C VAL A 88 -9.30 5.36 -2.53
N ASP A 89 -9.53 6.29 -3.45
CA ASP A 89 -8.47 6.93 -4.21
C ASP A 89 -7.83 8.08 -3.44
N CYS A 90 -6.52 8.01 -3.26
CA CYS A 90 -5.72 9.08 -2.68
C CYS A 90 -5.23 10.01 -3.79
N PHE A 91 -6.13 10.82 -4.37
CA PHE A 91 -5.74 11.83 -5.35
C PHE A 91 -5.20 13.09 -4.66
N GLY A 92 -4.49 13.95 -5.39
CA GLY A 92 -3.86 15.15 -4.84
C GLY A 92 -3.09 15.95 -5.87
N SER A 93 -2.38 16.96 -5.40
CA SER A 93 -1.56 17.85 -6.22
C SER A 93 -0.13 17.34 -6.37
N ALA A 94 0.60 17.89 -7.35
CA ALA A 94 2.04 17.68 -7.46
C ALA A 94 2.75 18.05 -6.16
N GLY A 95 3.59 17.12 -5.66
CA GLY A 95 4.28 17.24 -4.38
C GLY A 95 3.55 16.63 -3.19
N ASP A 96 2.28 16.27 -3.32
CA ASP A 96 1.57 15.54 -2.27
C ASP A 96 2.16 14.15 -2.09
N ILE A 97 2.13 13.69 -0.83
CA ILE A 97 2.73 12.43 -0.40
C ILE A 97 1.71 11.61 0.34
N VAL A 98 1.58 10.34 -0.05
CA VAL A 98 0.79 9.33 0.66
C VAL A 98 1.74 8.39 1.37
N PHE A 99 1.59 8.26 2.69
CA PHE A 99 2.26 7.25 3.50
C PHE A 99 1.36 6.05 3.69
N TRP A 100 1.90 4.84 3.61
CA TRP A 100 1.14 3.65 3.91
C TRP A 100 1.93 2.61 4.70
N HIS A 101 1.22 1.95 5.62
CA HIS A 101 1.75 0.81 6.37
C HIS A 101 1.98 -0.38 5.44
N HIS A 102 3.05 -1.16 5.64
CA HIS A 102 3.42 -2.27 4.75
C HIS A 102 2.31 -3.33 4.55
N ARG A 103 1.38 -3.45 5.48
CA ARG A 103 0.23 -4.37 5.39
C ARG A 103 -1.06 -3.72 4.90
N LEU A 104 -1.05 -2.46 4.52
CA LEU A 104 -2.23 -1.83 3.95
C LEU A 104 -2.50 -2.40 2.56
N GLY A 105 -3.72 -2.89 2.35
CA GLY A 105 -4.19 -3.29 1.03
C GLY A 105 -4.29 -2.09 0.11
N HIS A 106 -3.61 -2.17 -1.03
CA HIS A 106 -3.51 -1.07 -1.98
C HIS A 106 -3.41 -1.56 -3.42
N MET A 107 -3.52 -0.63 -4.35
CA MET A 107 -3.22 -0.83 -5.78
C MET A 107 -2.87 0.51 -6.45
N ALA A 108 -2.32 0.45 -7.66
CA ALA A 108 -2.37 1.58 -8.58
C ALA A 108 -3.81 1.67 -9.13
N GLY A 109 -4.49 2.78 -8.88
CA GLY A 109 -5.87 2.99 -9.33
C GLY A 109 -5.99 3.03 -10.86
N HIS A 110 -7.21 2.89 -11.34
CA HIS A 110 -7.52 2.97 -12.75
C HIS A 110 -7.39 4.40 -13.27
N ASN A 111 -6.74 4.58 -14.40
CA ASN A 111 -6.53 5.89 -14.99
C ASN A 111 -7.41 6.08 -16.21
N HIS A 112 -8.50 6.82 -16.05
CA HIS A 112 -9.44 7.19 -17.11
C HIS A 112 -9.24 8.63 -17.61
N SER A 113 -8.20 9.30 -17.10
CA SER A 113 -7.79 10.60 -17.63
C SER A 113 -7.09 10.44 -19.01
N GLN A 114 -6.75 11.54 -19.64
CA GLN A 114 -5.96 11.55 -20.85
C GLN A 114 -4.44 11.72 -20.57
N ARG A 115 -4.04 11.73 -19.31
CA ARG A 115 -2.66 12.00 -18.89
C ARG A 115 -2.04 10.75 -18.26
N ILE A 116 -0.76 10.54 -18.47
CA ILE A 116 0.00 9.51 -17.74
C ILE A 116 0.18 10.01 -16.30
N ARG A 117 -0.28 9.23 -15.31
CA ARG A 117 0.02 9.52 -13.91
C ARG A 117 1.43 9.07 -13.59
N GLN A 118 2.25 9.96 -13.07
CA GLN A 118 3.61 9.69 -12.64
C GLN A 118 3.73 9.87 -11.12
N ALA A 119 4.34 8.91 -10.46
CA ALA A 119 4.61 8.98 -9.02
C ALA A 119 5.94 8.33 -8.69
N VAL A 120 6.64 8.87 -7.71
CA VAL A 120 7.83 8.25 -7.13
C VAL A 120 7.44 7.38 -5.96
N LEU A 121 8.07 6.21 -5.85
CA LEU A 121 7.83 5.28 -4.75
C LEU A 121 9.11 5.06 -3.96
N TYR A 122 8.98 5.10 -2.63
CA TYR A 122 10.07 4.90 -1.67
C TYR A 122 9.65 3.92 -0.60
N ASP A 123 10.63 3.20 -0.04
CA ASP A 123 10.48 2.37 1.15
C ASP A 123 11.33 2.91 2.29
N PHE A 124 10.73 2.99 3.47
CA PHE A 124 11.41 3.21 4.73
C PHE A 124 11.40 1.93 5.55
N LEU A 125 12.56 1.58 6.09
CA LEU A 125 12.73 0.41 6.93
C LEU A 125 13.02 0.85 8.36
N HIS A 126 12.33 0.25 9.31
CA HIS A 126 12.78 0.27 10.70
C HIS A 126 14.17 -0.41 10.80
N GLN A 127 14.98 0.02 11.74
CA GLN A 127 16.37 -0.46 11.83
C GLN A 127 16.50 -1.98 11.96
N SER A 128 15.53 -2.64 12.59
CA SER A 128 15.53 -4.09 12.78
C SER A 128 15.03 -4.89 11.57
N VAL A 129 14.36 -4.28 10.59
CA VAL A 129 13.66 -5.01 9.51
C VAL A 129 14.55 -6.01 8.81
N LYS A 130 15.80 -5.64 8.49
CA LYS A 130 16.73 -6.55 7.79
C LYS A 130 17.06 -7.82 8.60
N ALA A 131 17.05 -7.71 9.92
CA ALA A 131 17.37 -8.82 10.81
C ALA A 131 16.13 -9.63 11.24
N THR A 132 14.94 -9.03 11.18
CA THR A 132 13.73 -9.60 11.77
C THR A 132 12.58 -9.78 10.76
N ALA A 133 12.84 -9.61 9.47
CA ALA A 133 11.79 -9.65 8.44
C ALA A 133 11.02 -10.98 8.40
N GLU A 134 11.72 -12.08 8.67
CA GLU A 134 11.17 -13.44 8.64
C GLU A 134 10.76 -13.95 10.02
N ASP A 135 10.97 -13.17 11.09
CA ASP A 135 10.54 -13.55 12.44
C ASP A 135 9.01 -13.62 12.52
N THR A 136 8.51 -14.31 13.54
CA THR A 136 7.08 -14.29 13.87
C THR A 136 6.60 -12.85 14.11
N PRO A 137 5.45 -12.46 13.58
CA PRO A 137 4.86 -11.16 13.87
C PRO A 137 4.64 -10.95 15.36
N HIS A 138 4.74 -9.70 15.82
CA HIS A 138 4.32 -9.35 17.16
C HIS A 138 2.81 -9.58 17.34
N GLU A 139 2.34 -9.77 18.57
CA GLU A 139 0.91 -9.80 18.87
C GLU A 139 0.27 -8.44 18.56
N GLU A 140 0.97 -7.36 18.89
CA GLU A 140 0.57 -5.99 18.64
C GLU A 140 1.21 -5.44 17.36
N MET A 141 0.40 -5.04 16.40
CA MET A 141 0.86 -4.53 15.09
C MET A 141 1.79 -3.31 15.20
N TRP A 142 1.57 -2.48 16.22
CA TRP A 142 2.27 -1.22 16.39
C TRP A 142 3.50 -1.31 17.31
N THR A 143 3.91 -2.53 17.71
CA THR A 143 5.03 -2.73 18.66
C THR A 143 6.33 -2.05 18.20
N ASP A 144 6.62 -2.06 16.91
CA ASP A 144 7.83 -1.44 16.33
C ASP A 144 7.64 0.05 15.98
N TRP A 145 6.50 0.65 16.35
CA TRP A 145 6.17 2.04 16.03
C TRP A 145 6.28 2.94 17.27
N SER A 146 6.17 4.26 17.06
CA SER A 146 6.28 5.22 18.16
C SER A 146 5.13 5.10 19.16
N ASP A 147 5.37 5.54 20.38
CA ASP A 147 4.36 5.49 21.46
C ASP A 147 3.12 6.34 21.11
N GLU A 148 3.29 7.42 20.35
CA GLU A 148 2.19 8.26 19.90
C GLU A 148 1.24 7.50 18.96
N LEU A 149 1.77 6.71 18.03
CA LEU A 149 0.96 5.89 17.14
C LEU A 149 0.29 4.71 17.85
N ARG A 150 0.95 4.16 18.89
CA ARG A 150 0.40 3.08 19.71
C ARG A 150 -0.75 3.50 20.59
N GLN A 151 -0.91 4.81 20.86
CA GLN A 151 -1.96 5.39 21.69
C GLN A 151 -3.16 5.91 20.88
N ILE A 152 -3.11 5.87 19.55
CA ILE A 152 -4.25 6.26 18.71
C ILE A 152 -5.30 5.15 18.85
N GLU A 153 -6.42 5.50 19.46
CA GLU A 153 -7.63 4.66 19.48
C GLU A 153 -8.31 4.74 18.09
N ASP A 154 -8.75 3.61 17.59
CA ASP A 154 -9.45 3.47 16.30
C ASP A 154 -10.88 4.01 16.34
#